data_31a4aab16a769163233d71cacdd64426
#
_entry.id   31a4aab16a769163233d71cacdd64426
#
_cell.length_a   1.000
_cell.length_b   1.000
_cell.length_c   1.000
_cell.angle_alpha   90.00
_cell.angle_beta   90.00
_cell.angle_gamma   90.00
#
_symmetry.space_group_name_H-M   'P 1'
#
loop_
_entity.id
_entity.type
_entity.pdbx_description
1 polymer ?
#
loop_
_entity_poly.entity_id
_entity_poly.type
_entity_poly.pdbx_seq_one_letter_code
_entity_poly.pdbx_strand_id
1 'polypeptide(L)'
;MLTDTEAIVLRQVKTVNGRRMLLLFSQKYGKISVGSNLTESGKNKSALPQRPFSYGRYELFKGRESYNLNRGQVIKSYYGIGEDLDKYMAASYVLELTEKLLADELPQPALFRLLLEFLDALEKRGCKQETLVEAYIVKAIDLLGTMPRLEACSVCGKAGANRYFSVEEGGMICADCARQLMRKTDKETLIYDTNFDIVNILKYFQKESFRAFQGIALEDEILKKLHAILRSWLAYHFGVEKLKSEGFLRYGQD
;
A
#
# COMPACT_ATOMS: atom_id res chain seq x y z
N MET A 1 -24.92 -16.85 10.15
CA MET A 1 -24.36 -17.95 9.35
C MET A 1 -22.87 -18.07 9.69
N LEU A 2 -22.36 -19.29 9.91
CA LEU A 2 -20.92 -19.52 10.10
C LEU A 2 -20.25 -19.59 8.72
N THR A 3 -19.10 -18.93 8.58
CA THR A 3 -18.31 -18.90 7.34
C THR A 3 -16.84 -18.80 7.67
N ASP A 4 -15.98 -19.19 6.74
CA ASP A 4 -14.53 -19.10 6.86
C ASP A 4 -13.91 -18.32 5.70
N THR A 5 -12.76 -17.72 5.96
CA THR A 5 -11.96 -17.02 4.97
C THR A 5 -10.50 -16.94 5.41
N GLU A 6 -9.59 -16.89 4.45
CA GLU A 6 -8.24 -16.39 4.70
C GLU A 6 -8.26 -14.87 4.74
N ALA A 7 -7.56 -14.30 5.69
CA ALA A 7 -7.48 -12.86 5.87
C ALA A 7 -6.17 -12.44 6.56
N ILE A 8 -5.82 -11.19 6.41
CA ILE A 8 -4.78 -10.53 7.18
C ILE A 8 -5.38 -9.41 8.04
N VAL A 9 -4.88 -9.25 9.26
CA VAL A 9 -5.30 -8.16 10.15
C VAL A 9 -4.58 -6.88 9.74
N LEU A 10 -5.33 -5.93 9.18
CA LEU A 10 -4.83 -4.60 8.84
C LEU A 10 -4.67 -3.74 10.10
N ARG A 11 -5.68 -3.78 10.98
CA ARG A 11 -5.74 -2.93 12.17
C ARG A 11 -6.57 -3.56 13.28
N GLN A 12 -6.21 -3.28 14.53
CA GLN A 12 -6.99 -3.62 15.72
C GLN A 12 -7.31 -2.34 16.50
N VAL A 13 -8.55 -2.19 16.94
CA VAL A 13 -9.01 -1.07 17.77
C VAL A 13 -9.75 -1.62 18.98
N LYS A 14 -9.47 -1.10 20.18
CA LYS A 14 -10.29 -1.34 21.36
C LYS A 14 -11.44 -0.32 21.38
N THR A 15 -12.66 -0.81 21.53
CA THR A 15 -13.82 0.05 21.74
C THR A 15 -13.90 0.50 23.21
N VAL A 16 -14.70 1.54 23.48
CA VAL A 16 -14.93 2.10 24.82
C VAL A 16 -15.37 1.02 25.82
N ASN A 17 -16.14 0.01 25.35
CA ASN A 17 -16.63 -1.10 26.17
C ASN A 17 -15.63 -2.26 26.31
N GLY A 18 -14.36 -2.05 25.99
CA GLY A 18 -13.32 -3.07 26.06
C GLY A 18 -13.37 -4.17 24.98
N ARG A 19 -14.39 -4.14 24.12
CA ARG A 19 -14.49 -5.04 22.96
C ARG A 19 -13.45 -4.68 21.92
N ARG A 20 -12.92 -5.64 21.21
CA ARG A 20 -11.99 -5.42 20.10
C ARG A 20 -12.71 -5.45 18.77
N MET A 21 -12.31 -4.53 17.91
CA MET A 21 -12.68 -4.52 16.51
C MET A 21 -11.44 -4.75 15.68
N LEU A 22 -11.49 -5.76 14.82
CA LEU A 22 -10.44 -6.07 13.84
C LEU A 22 -10.89 -5.55 12.49
N LEU A 23 -10.00 -4.87 11.80
CA LEU A 23 -10.17 -4.61 10.39
C LEU A 23 -9.38 -5.68 9.64
N LEU A 24 -10.08 -6.54 8.93
CA LEU A 24 -9.49 -7.63 8.15
C LEU A 24 -9.54 -7.30 6.66
N PHE A 25 -8.46 -7.58 5.96
CA PHE A 25 -8.51 -7.76 4.52
C PHE A 25 -8.69 -9.25 4.25
N SER A 26 -9.89 -9.61 3.86
CA SER A 26 -10.31 -10.98 3.60
C SER A 26 -10.22 -11.27 2.11
N GLN A 27 -9.71 -12.44 1.78
CA GLN A 27 -9.66 -12.90 0.39
C GLN A 27 -11.07 -13.05 -0.22
N LYS A 28 -12.03 -13.50 0.59
CA LYS A 28 -13.39 -13.83 0.15
C LYS A 28 -14.35 -12.62 0.24
N TYR A 29 -14.16 -11.75 1.22
CA TYR A 29 -15.12 -10.68 1.53
C TYR A 29 -14.54 -9.27 1.38
N GLY A 30 -13.27 -9.11 0.94
CA GLY A 30 -12.64 -7.81 0.87
C GLY A 30 -12.31 -7.23 2.26
N LYS A 31 -12.39 -5.93 2.40
CA LYS A 31 -12.18 -5.23 3.67
C LYS A 31 -13.43 -5.33 4.54
N ILE A 32 -13.30 -5.98 5.71
CA ILE A 32 -14.41 -6.20 6.65
C ILE A 32 -14.04 -5.84 8.08
N SER A 33 -15.01 -5.29 8.81
CA SER A 33 -14.90 -5.03 10.25
C SER A 33 -15.45 -6.22 11.03
N VAL A 34 -14.64 -6.77 11.95
CA VAL A 34 -14.96 -7.98 12.69
C VAL A 34 -14.88 -7.72 14.18
N GLY A 35 -15.99 -7.89 14.89
CA GLY A 35 -16.02 -7.81 16.35
C GLY A 35 -15.39 -9.05 16.98
N SER A 36 -14.58 -8.87 18.03
CA SER A 36 -14.00 -9.96 18.79
C SER A 36 -14.25 -9.80 20.28
N ASN A 37 -14.75 -10.87 20.90
CA ASN A 37 -14.88 -11.01 22.36
C ASN A 37 -13.74 -11.88 22.94
N LEU A 38 -12.80 -12.32 22.13
CA LEU A 38 -11.68 -13.14 22.59
C LEU A 38 -10.72 -12.28 23.45
N THR A 39 -10.60 -12.63 24.71
CA THR A 39 -9.73 -11.93 25.66
C THR A 39 -8.26 -12.36 25.53
N GLU A 40 -7.34 -11.40 25.72
CA GLU A 40 -5.91 -11.68 25.89
C GLU A 40 -5.64 -12.11 27.34
N SER A 41 -6.14 -13.21 27.82
CA SER A 41 -5.60 -13.73 29.08
C SER A 41 -4.27 -14.45 28.75
N GLY A 42 -3.20 -14.05 29.42
CA GLY A 42 -1.77 -14.21 29.13
C GLY A 42 -1.18 -15.58 28.76
N LYS A 43 -1.97 -16.60 28.59
CA LYS A 43 -1.54 -17.93 28.12
C LYS A 43 -2.31 -18.43 26.89
N ASN A 44 -3.26 -17.66 26.35
CA ASN A 44 -4.10 -18.13 25.27
C ASN A 44 -3.50 -17.78 23.90
N LYS A 45 -3.23 -18.80 23.09
CA LYS A 45 -2.88 -18.72 21.67
C LYS A 45 -3.92 -17.98 20.82
N SER A 46 -5.05 -17.55 21.39
CA SER A 46 -6.14 -16.79 20.77
C SER A 46 -5.85 -15.31 20.57
N ALA A 47 -4.79 -14.76 21.16
CA ALA A 47 -4.41 -13.35 20.98
C ALA A 47 -3.67 -13.10 19.66
N LEU A 48 -2.85 -14.04 19.24
CA LEU A 48 -2.00 -13.89 18.04
C LEU A 48 -2.80 -13.65 16.75
N PRO A 49 -3.91 -14.35 16.46
CA PRO A 49 -4.71 -14.09 15.27
C PRO A 49 -5.34 -12.70 15.19
N GLN A 50 -5.35 -11.94 16.30
CA GLN A 50 -5.96 -10.61 16.36
C GLN A 50 -4.95 -9.47 16.19
N ARG A 51 -3.66 -9.79 16.16
CA ARG A 51 -2.60 -8.77 16.02
C ARG A 51 -2.46 -8.30 14.58
N PRO A 52 -2.17 -7.02 14.33
CA PRO A 52 -1.77 -6.55 13.00
C PRO A 52 -0.67 -7.44 12.41
N PHE A 53 -0.63 -7.54 11.10
CA PHE A 53 0.24 -8.41 10.30
C PHE A 53 -0.08 -9.92 10.39
N SER A 54 -0.97 -10.37 11.29
CA SER A 54 -1.33 -11.80 11.35
C SER A 54 -2.15 -12.19 10.13
N TYR A 55 -1.56 -13.04 9.28
CA TYR A 55 -2.25 -13.73 8.20
C TYR A 55 -2.71 -15.10 8.68
N GLY A 56 -3.97 -15.43 8.46
CA GLY A 56 -4.55 -16.66 8.97
C GLY A 56 -5.89 -17.03 8.35
N ARG A 57 -6.43 -18.16 8.81
CA ARG A 57 -7.80 -18.60 8.53
C ARG A 57 -8.70 -18.17 9.68
N TYR A 58 -9.75 -17.45 9.33
CA TYR A 58 -10.73 -16.87 10.26
C TYR A 58 -12.09 -17.48 10.03
N GLU A 59 -12.65 -18.04 11.09
CA GLU A 59 -14.03 -18.50 11.15
C GLU A 59 -14.87 -17.38 11.75
N LEU A 60 -15.90 -16.96 11.03
CA LEU A 60 -16.68 -15.77 11.33
C LEU A 60 -18.17 -16.11 11.41
N PHE A 61 -18.86 -15.54 12.39
CA PHE A 61 -20.31 -15.44 12.35
C PHE A 61 -20.70 -14.21 11.52
N LYS A 62 -21.30 -14.45 10.36
CA LYS A 62 -21.84 -13.40 9.49
C LYS A 62 -23.28 -13.14 9.88
N GLY A 63 -23.55 -11.94 10.43
CA GLY A 63 -24.90 -11.39 10.65
C GLY A 63 -25.42 -10.65 9.40
N ARG A 64 -26.45 -9.83 9.56
CA ARG A 64 -26.98 -9.00 8.45
C ARG A 64 -25.97 -7.89 8.08
N GLU A 65 -25.43 -7.19 9.08
CA GLU A 65 -24.58 -6.00 8.91
C GLU A 65 -23.26 -6.09 9.69
N SER A 66 -22.90 -7.27 10.21
CA SER A 66 -21.73 -7.42 11.06
C SER A 66 -21.10 -8.78 10.97
N TYR A 67 -19.80 -8.80 11.21
CA TYR A 67 -19.02 -10.02 11.36
C TYR A 67 -18.52 -10.11 12.81
N ASN A 68 -18.54 -11.32 13.37
CA ASN A 68 -17.99 -11.61 14.69
C ASN A 68 -17.01 -12.76 14.59
N LEU A 69 -15.84 -12.61 15.23
CA LEU A 69 -14.82 -13.63 15.26
C LEU A 69 -15.26 -14.80 16.14
N ASN A 70 -15.37 -15.98 15.55
CA ASN A 70 -15.55 -17.24 16.26
C ASN A 70 -14.19 -17.84 16.61
N ARG A 71 -13.33 -18.01 15.61
CA ARG A 71 -12.00 -18.62 15.76
C ARG A 71 -11.03 -18.02 14.74
N GLY A 72 -9.75 -17.88 15.13
CA GLY A 72 -8.65 -17.56 14.25
C GLY A 72 -7.51 -18.56 14.37
N GLN A 73 -6.97 -19.00 13.25
CA GLN A 73 -5.79 -19.83 13.17
C GLN A 73 -4.74 -19.13 12.33
N VAL A 74 -3.60 -18.77 12.94
CA VAL A 74 -2.51 -18.10 12.25
C VAL A 74 -1.82 -19.06 11.29
N ILE A 75 -1.67 -18.64 10.04
CA ILE A 75 -0.84 -19.28 9.02
C ILE A 75 0.57 -18.68 9.09
N LYS A 76 0.66 -17.35 9.13
CA LYS A 76 1.92 -16.61 9.27
C LYS A 76 1.71 -15.33 10.07
N SER A 77 2.54 -15.09 11.07
CA SER A 77 2.41 -13.93 11.97
C SER A 77 3.23 -12.73 11.55
N TYR A 78 4.19 -12.91 10.62
CA TYR A 78 5.19 -11.89 10.25
C TYR A 78 5.88 -11.25 11.48
N TYR A 79 6.14 -12.07 12.49
CA TYR A 79 6.71 -11.63 13.76
C TYR A 79 8.05 -10.91 13.58
N GLY A 80 8.90 -11.38 12.65
CA GLY A 80 10.19 -10.77 12.34
C GLY A 80 10.11 -9.33 11.83
N ILE A 81 8.98 -8.91 11.27
CA ILE A 81 8.75 -7.49 10.92
C ILE A 81 8.64 -6.64 12.18
N GLY A 82 8.02 -7.16 13.25
CA GLY A 82 7.86 -6.43 14.53
C GLY A 82 9.13 -6.28 15.34
N GLU A 83 10.19 -7.04 15.03
CA GLU A 83 11.49 -6.97 15.70
C GLU A 83 12.43 -5.90 15.12
N ASP A 84 12.09 -5.35 13.95
CA ASP A 84 12.85 -4.33 13.22
C ASP A 84 11.99 -3.09 13.02
N LEU A 85 12.43 -1.95 13.56
CA LEU A 85 11.65 -0.71 13.55
C LEU A 85 11.37 -0.22 12.12
N ASP A 86 12.36 -0.28 11.22
CA ASP A 86 12.20 0.21 9.86
C ASP A 86 11.26 -0.68 9.05
N LYS A 87 11.33 -2.01 9.24
CA LYS A 87 10.36 -2.95 8.67
C LYS A 87 8.95 -2.72 9.20
N TYR A 88 8.84 -2.52 10.52
CA TYR A 88 7.54 -2.25 11.15
C TYR A 88 6.90 -0.98 10.60
N MET A 89 7.69 0.09 10.44
CA MET A 89 7.24 1.35 9.87
C MET A 89 6.78 1.19 8.41
N ALA A 90 7.59 0.53 7.57
CA ALA A 90 7.26 0.24 6.18
C ALA A 90 5.99 -0.63 6.05
N ALA A 91 5.88 -1.68 6.86
CA ALA A 91 4.69 -2.53 6.87
C ALA A 91 3.44 -1.78 7.33
N SER A 92 3.56 -0.95 8.37
CA SER A 92 2.44 -0.15 8.88
C SER A 92 1.92 0.83 7.83
N TYR A 93 2.83 1.47 7.08
CA TYR A 93 2.47 2.34 5.96
C TYR A 93 1.70 1.58 4.87
N VAL A 94 2.21 0.43 4.46
CA VAL A 94 1.59 -0.36 3.39
C VAL A 94 0.24 -0.93 3.84
N LEU A 95 0.08 -1.35 5.09
CA LEU A 95 -1.21 -1.80 5.61
C LEU A 95 -2.24 -0.66 5.63
N GLU A 96 -1.85 0.53 6.11
CA GLU A 96 -2.74 1.70 6.12
C GLU A 96 -3.10 2.15 4.71
N LEU A 97 -2.12 2.19 3.79
CA LEU A 97 -2.37 2.47 2.38
C LEU A 97 -3.37 1.46 1.78
N THR A 98 -3.14 0.17 2.00
CA THR A 98 -4.04 -0.88 1.52
C THR A 98 -5.44 -0.71 2.08
N GLU A 99 -5.58 -0.38 3.37
CA GLU A 99 -6.89 -0.06 3.99
C GLU A 99 -7.62 1.06 3.22
N LYS A 100 -6.89 2.09 2.81
CA LYS A 100 -7.45 3.25 2.07
C LYS A 100 -7.81 2.95 0.62
N LEU A 101 -7.04 2.08 -0.03
CA LEU A 101 -7.29 1.68 -1.42
C LEU A 101 -8.47 0.71 -1.56
N LEU A 102 -8.84 -0.01 -0.50
CA LEU A 102 -9.90 -0.99 -0.52
C LEU A 102 -11.28 -0.37 -0.27
N ALA A 103 -12.23 -0.66 -1.13
CA ALA A 103 -13.64 -0.47 -0.83
C ALA A 103 -14.11 -1.54 0.18
N ASP A 104 -15.10 -1.18 1.01
CA ASP A 104 -15.67 -2.10 1.99
C ASP A 104 -16.41 -3.25 1.29
N GLU A 105 -16.23 -4.45 1.82
CA GLU A 105 -16.89 -5.69 1.37
C GLU A 105 -16.70 -6.02 -0.14
N LEU A 106 -15.70 -5.44 -0.79
CA LEU A 106 -15.37 -5.75 -2.18
C LEU A 106 -14.09 -6.61 -2.26
N PRO A 107 -14.19 -7.89 -2.67
CA PRO A 107 -13.02 -8.76 -2.80
C PRO A 107 -12.01 -8.24 -3.83
N GLN A 108 -10.74 -8.22 -3.45
CA GLN A 108 -9.61 -7.84 -4.31
C GLN A 108 -8.48 -8.89 -4.19
N PRO A 109 -8.67 -10.10 -4.77
CA PRO A 109 -7.74 -11.21 -4.55
C PRO A 109 -6.33 -10.96 -5.10
N ALA A 110 -6.18 -10.15 -6.14
CA ALA A 110 -4.87 -9.77 -6.67
C ALA A 110 -4.11 -8.85 -5.69
N LEU A 111 -4.79 -7.84 -5.14
CA LEU A 111 -4.20 -6.94 -4.14
C LEU A 111 -3.92 -7.67 -2.82
N PHE A 112 -4.75 -8.65 -2.45
CA PHE A 112 -4.51 -9.50 -1.30
C PHE A 112 -3.21 -10.29 -1.44
N ARG A 113 -2.98 -10.95 -2.59
CA ARG A 113 -1.72 -11.64 -2.87
C ARG A 113 -0.53 -10.70 -2.89
N LEU A 114 -0.67 -9.53 -3.53
CA LEU A 114 0.38 -8.50 -3.57
C LEU A 114 0.82 -8.09 -2.16
N LEU A 115 -0.12 -7.89 -1.23
CA LEU A 115 0.19 -7.54 0.15
C LEU A 115 0.99 -8.64 0.85
N LEU A 116 0.61 -9.91 0.70
CA LEU A 116 1.35 -11.03 1.29
C LEU A 116 2.75 -11.15 0.70
N GLU A 117 2.90 -11.02 -0.63
CA GLU A 117 4.21 -11.04 -1.31
C GLU A 117 5.11 -9.89 -0.84
N PHE A 118 4.55 -8.69 -0.62
CA PHE A 118 5.27 -7.56 -0.05
C PHE A 118 5.78 -7.87 1.35
N LEU A 119 4.92 -8.38 2.23
CA LEU A 119 5.31 -8.71 3.62
C LEU A 119 6.36 -9.83 3.66
N ASP A 120 6.25 -10.83 2.78
CA ASP A 120 7.26 -11.89 2.63
C ASP A 120 8.63 -11.35 2.18
N ALA A 121 8.63 -10.37 1.28
CA ALA A 121 9.83 -9.72 0.81
C ALA A 121 10.43 -8.80 1.88
N LEU A 122 9.60 -8.02 2.57
CA LEU A 122 10.01 -7.10 3.63
C LEU A 122 10.62 -7.84 4.83
N GLU A 123 10.06 -8.97 5.23
CA GLU A 123 10.59 -9.77 6.33
C GLU A 123 12.05 -10.20 6.08
N LYS A 124 12.40 -10.48 4.81
CA LYS A 124 13.75 -10.89 4.37
C LYS A 124 14.68 -9.71 4.03
N ARG A 125 14.14 -8.51 3.93
CA ARG A 125 14.89 -7.32 3.52
C ARG A 125 15.88 -6.90 4.60
N GLY A 126 17.12 -6.54 4.19
CA GLY A 126 18.17 -6.09 5.11
C GLY A 126 18.18 -4.59 5.35
N CYS A 127 17.90 -3.78 4.33
CA CYS A 127 17.96 -2.31 4.39
C CYS A 127 17.15 -1.66 3.26
N LYS A 128 16.96 -0.34 3.32
CA LYS A 128 16.25 0.44 2.29
C LYS A 128 14.84 -0.10 1.99
N GLN A 129 14.05 -0.27 3.04
CA GLN A 129 12.68 -0.79 3.02
C GLN A 129 11.76 0.07 2.15
N GLU A 130 12.04 1.38 2.08
CA GLU A 130 11.32 2.36 1.28
C GLU A 130 11.27 1.99 -0.21
N THR A 131 12.35 1.40 -0.75
CA THR A 131 12.34 0.91 -2.15
C THR A 131 11.25 -0.13 -2.40
N LEU A 132 11.00 -1.03 -1.43
CA LEU A 132 9.89 -2.00 -1.52
C LEU A 132 8.54 -1.33 -1.37
N VAL A 133 8.44 -0.28 -0.55
CA VAL A 133 7.21 0.50 -0.38
C VAL A 133 6.81 1.15 -1.71
N GLU A 134 7.76 1.82 -2.40
CA GLU A 134 7.48 2.42 -3.70
C GLU A 134 7.10 1.37 -4.75
N ALA A 135 7.77 0.23 -4.76
CA ALA A 135 7.42 -0.87 -5.65
C ALA A 135 6.00 -1.42 -5.35
N TYR A 136 5.60 -1.49 -4.06
CA TYR A 136 4.24 -1.88 -3.69
C TYR A 136 3.21 -0.87 -4.22
N ILE A 137 3.46 0.43 -4.06
CA ILE A 137 2.56 1.49 -4.55
C ILE A 137 2.36 1.34 -6.05
N VAL A 138 3.45 1.22 -6.83
CA VAL A 138 3.37 1.06 -8.30
C VAL A 138 2.57 -0.17 -8.69
N LYS A 139 2.80 -1.32 -8.05
CA LYS A 139 2.04 -2.55 -8.32
C LYS A 139 0.57 -2.43 -7.92
N ALA A 140 0.28 -1.75 -6.81
CA ALA A 140 -1.09 -1.54 -6.36
C ALA A 140 -1.88 -0.66 -7.33
N ILE A 141 -1.33 0.47 -7.79
CA ILE A 141 -1.99 1.35 -8.77
C ILE A 141 -2.16 0.65 -10.13
N ASP A 142 -1.22 -0.21 -10.52
CA ASP A 142 -1.33 -1.02 -11.74
C ASP A 142 -2.50 -2.03 -11.63
N LEU A 143 -2.58 -2.79 -10.53
CA LEU A 143 -3.68 -3.72 -10.27
C LEU A 143 -5.05 -3.03 -10.20
N LEU A 144 -5.08 -1.77 -9.77
CA LEU A 144 -6.28 -0.95 -9.70
C LEU A 144 -6.59 -0.22 -11.03
N GLY A 145 -5.80 -0.45 -12.07
CA GLY A 145 -6.03 0.07 -13.42
C GLY A 145 -5.72 1.56 -13.61
N THR A 146 -4.90 2.13 -12.74
CA THR A 146 -4.56 3.57 -12.76
C THR A 146 -3.08 3.83 -13.01
N MET A 147 -2.41 2.91 -13.71
CA MET A 147 -0.99 3.11 -14.07
C MET A 147 -0.81 4.34 -14.95
N PRO A 148 0.14 5.25 -14.66
CA PRO A 148 0.37 6.42 -15.50
C PRO A 148 0.82 6.06 -16.92
N ARG A 149 0.49 6.92 -17.89
CA ARG A 149 1.00 6.79 -19.26
C ARG A 149 2.47 7.16 -19.30
N LEU A 150 3.33 6.21 -19.73
CA LEU A 150 4.78 6.36 -19.72
C LEU A 150 5.40 6.50 -21.12
N GLU A 151 4.70 6.08 -22.20
CA GLU A 151 5.28 5.92 -23.54
C GLU A 151 5.22 7.21 -24.40
N ALA A 152 4.23 8.05 -24.15
CA ALA A 152 4.00 9.26 -24.92
C ALA A 152 3.50 10.38 -24.02
N CYS A 153 3.55 11.61 -24.52
CA CYS A 153 2.98 12.77 -23.84
C CYS A 153 1.47 12.58 -23.64
N SER A 154 1.02 12.65 -22.40
CA SER A 154 -0.40 12.46 -22.04
C SER A 154 -1.31 13.55 -22.61
N VAL A 155 -0.76 14.75 -22.93
CA VAL A 155 -1.52 15.89 -23.46
C VAL A 155 -1.59 15.86 -25.00
N CYS A 156 -0.45 15.79 -25.69
CA CYS A 156 -0.41 15.92 -27.16
C CYS A 156 -0.16 14.59 -27.91
N GLY A 157 0.08 13.49 -27.18
CA GLY A 157 0.33 12.18 -27.78
C GLY A 157 1.72 12.00 -28.40
N LYS A 158 2.57 13.03 -28.43
CA LYS A 158 3.90 12.97 -29.04
C LYS A 158 4.78 11.94 -28.34
N ALA A 159 5.30 10.98 -29.09
CA ALA A 159 6.31 10.05 -28.60
C ALA A 159 7.68 10.75 -28.48
N GLY A 160 8.53 10.28 -27.57
CA GLY A 160 9.89 10.77 -27.39
C GLY A 160 10.24 11.09 -25.94
N ALA A 161 11.35 11.80 -25.74
CA ALA A 161 11.88 12.12 -24.43
C ALA A 161 10.95 13.11 -23.68
N ASN A 162 10.02 12.57 -22.93
CA ASN A 162 9.18 13.35 -22.02
C ASN A 162 9.92 13.51 -20.70
N ARG A 163 10.12 14.76 -20.27
CA ARG A 163 10.90 15.11 -19.08
C ARG A 163 10.03 15.36 -17.86
N TYR A 164 8.79 15.73 -18.05
CA TYR A 164 7.90 16.11 -16.97
C TYR A 164 6.87 15.02 -16.70
N PHE A 165 6.48 14.89 -15.44
CA PHE A 165 5.40 14.02 -15.01
C PHE A 165 4.26 14.89 -14.49
N SER A 166 3.07 14.74 -15.04
CA SER A 166 1.86 15.41 -14.58
C SER A 166 0.89 14.41 -13.97
N VAL A 167 0.53 14.64 -12.72
CA VAL A 167 -0.45 13.81 -12.01
C VAL A 167 -1.85 14.03 -12.62
N GLU A 168 -2.21 15.28 -12.89
CA GLU A 168 -3.52 15.66 -13.43
C GLU A 168 -3.73 15.12 -14.86
N GLU A 169 -2.67 15.18 -15.70
CA GLU A 169 -2.73 14.70 -17.08
C GLU A 169 -2.50 13.19 -17.20
N GLY A 170 -2.28 12.52 -16.09
CA GLY A 170 -2.20 11.05 -16.02
C GLY A 170 -0.89 10.46 -16.53
N GLY A 171 0.26 11.14 -16.42
CA GLY A 171 1.55 10.56 -16.75
C GLY A 171 2.58 11.52 -17.33
N MET A 172 3.46 11.00 -18.20
CA MET A 172 4.54 11.78 -18.79
C MET A 172 4.02 12.84 -19.76
N ILE A 173 4.62 14.04 -19.73
CA ILE A 173 4.33 15.13 -20.64
C ILE A 173 5.61 15.75 -21.21
N CYS A 174 5.53 16.27 -22.43
CA CYS A 174 6.66 16.96 -23.05
C CYS A 174 6.85 18.39 -22.51
N ALA A 175 8.03 18.95 -22.71
CA ALA A 175 8.39 20.28 -22.21
C ALA A 175 7.46 21.40 -22.69
N ASP A 176 6.96 21.30 -23.95
CA ASP A 176 6.06 22.30 -24.50
C ASP A 176 4.70 22.30 -23.81
N CYS A 177 4.13 21.09 -23.59
CA CYS A 177 2.87 20.92 -22.86
C CYS A 177 3.03 21.35 -21.39
N ALA A 178 4.13 20.99 -20.74
CA ALA A 178 4.40 21.41 -19.36
C ALA A 178 4.42 22.95 -19.23
N ARG A 179 5.15 23.65 -20.12
CA ARG A 179 5.18 25.11 -20.15
C ARG A 179 3.80 25.76 -20.38
N GLN A 180 2.99 25.17 -21.25
CA GLN A 180 1.64 25.65 -21.51
C GLN A 180 0.71 25.49 -20.30
N LEU A 181 0.77 24.33 -19.62
CA LEU A 181 -0.03 24.04 -18.43
C LEU A 181 0.35 24.96 -17.27
N MET A 182 1.65 25.13 -17.00
CA MET A 182 2.15 26.00 -15.94
C MET A 182 1.78 27.49 -16.15
N ARG A 183 1.59 27.94 -17.39
CA ARG A 183 1.17 29.32 -17.70
C ARG A 183 -0.34 29.56 -17.58
N LYS A 184 -1.15 28.51 -17.71
CA LYS A 184 -2.61 28.61 -17.74
C LYS A 184 -3.26 28.61 -16.36
N THR A 185 -2.51 28.23 -15.32
CA THR A 185 -3.08 27.98 -14.01
C THR A 185 -2.37 28.84 -12.96
N ASP A 186 -3.14 29.67 -12.24
CA ASP A 186 -2.67 30.37 -11.04
C ASP A 186 -2.54 29.47 -9.81
N LYS A 187 -2.86 28.19 -9.95
CA LYS A 187 -2.76 27.16 -8.91
C LYS A 187 -1.46 26.37 -9.05
N GLU A 188 -0.96 25.91 -7.93
CA GLU A 188 0.16 24.97 -7.88
C GLU A 188 -0.17 23.73 -8.74
N THR A 189 0.52 23.56 -9.86
CA THR A 189 0.31 22.44 -10.77
C THR A 189 1.05 21.22 -10.23
N LEU A 190 0.40 20.05 -10.27
CA LEU A 190 1.03 18.77 -9.90
C LEU A 190 1.92 18.27 -11.04
N ILE A 191 2.87 19.11 -11.49
CA ILE A 191 3.84 18.79 -12.54
C ILE A 191 5.24 18.72 -11.92
N TYR A 192 5.89 17.59 -12.12
CA TYR A 192 7.21 17.27 -11.57
C TYR A 192 8.25 17.23 -12.70
N ASP A 193 9.39 17.90 -12.52
CA ASP A 193 10.56 17.73 -13.37
C ASP A 193 11.25 16.40 -13.00
N THR A 194 11.23 15.44 -13.90
CA THR A 194 11.84 14.14 -13.69
C THR A 194 13.26 14.13 -14.25
N ASN A 195 14.21 14.66 -13.48
CA ASN A 195 15.63 14.62 -13.81
C ASN A 195 16.30 13.26 -13.52
N PHE A 196 15.51 12.20 -13.39
CA PHE A 196 15.92 10.82 -13.20
C PHE A 196 15.06 9.90 -14.08
N ASP A 197 15.48 8.67 -14.25
CA ASP A 197 14.83 7.71 -15.13
C ASP A 197 13.57 7.10 -14.50
N ILE A 198 12.58 7.94 -14.24
CA ILE A 198 11.30 7.54 -13.64
C ILE A 198 10.59 6.47 -14.48
N VAL A 199 10.67 6.58 -15.80
CA VAL A 199 9.95 5.67 -16.71
C VAL A 199 10.44 4.24 -16.54
N ASN A 200 11.76 4.03 -16.55
CA ASN A 200 12.33 2.70 -16.36
C ASN A 200 12.14 2.20 -14.94
N ILE A 201 12.19 3.07 -13.91
CA ILE A 201 11.90 2.68 -12.52
C ILE A 201 10.46 2.18 -12.40
N LEU A 202 9.47 2.93 -12.88
CA LEU A 202 8.07 2.54 -12.80
C LEU A 202 7.78 1.25 -13.59
N LYS A 203 8.32 1.11 -14.80
CA LYS A 203 8.21 -0.13 -15.61
C LYS A 203 8.85 -1.31 -14.93
N TYR A 204 10.01 -1.12 -14.32
CA TYR A 204 10.73 -2.17 -13.60
C TYR A 204 9.92 -2.62 -12.38
N PHE A 205 9.40 -1.68 -11.58
CA PHE A 205 8.55 -2.00 -10.43
C PHE A 205 7.23 -2.66 -10.84
N GLN A 206 6.63 -2.25 -11.94
CA GLN A 206 5.42 -2.87 -12.47
C GLN A 206 5.66 -4.33 -12.87
N LYS A 207 6.74 -4.61 -13.62
CA LYS A 207 6.99 -5.90 -14.25
C LYS A 207 7.59 -6.94 -13.30
N GLU A 208 8.63 -6.55 -12.56
CA GLU A 208 9.43 -7.49 -11.78
C GLU A 208 8.77 -7.87 -10.44
N SER A 209 9.05 -9.07 -9.93
CA SER A 209 8.55 -9.52 -8.63
C SER A 209 9.33 -8.89 -7.48
N PHE A 210 8.74 -8.86 -6.26
CA PHE A 210 9.45 -8.39 -5.07
C PHE A 210 10.76 -9.15 -4.79
N ARG A 211 10.89 -10.39 -5.26
CA ARG A 211 12.12 -11.16 -5.15
C ARG A 211 13.27 -10.50 -5.91
N ALA A 212 13.00 -9.91 -7.07
CA ALA A 212 14.00 -9.20 -7.86
C ALA A 212 14.53 -7.93 -7.17
N PHE A 213 13.75 -7.36 -6.24
CA PHE A 213 14.12 -6.13 -5.54
C PHE A 213 14.98 -6.35 -4.29
N GLN A 214 15.22 -7.59 -3.86
CA GLN A 214 15.96 -7.87 -2.61
C GLN A 214 17.37 -7.27 -2.57
N GLY A 215 18.06 -7.22 -3.72
CA GLY A 215 19.39 -6.63 -3.86
C GLY A 215 19.41 -5.20 -4.41
N ILE A 216 18.23 -4.59 -4.66
CA ILE A 216 18.15 -3.27 -5.29
C ILE A 216 17.72 -2.25 -4.25
N ALA A 217 18.44 -1.12 -4.20
CA ALA A 217 18.11 0.04 -3.39
C ALA A 217 18.21 1.29 -4.27
N LEU A 218 17.14 2.08 -4.26
CA LEU A 218 17.19 3.40 -4.86
C LEU A 218 17.96 4.36 -3.96
N GLU A 219 18.63 5.32 -4.57
CA GLU A 219 19.27 6.43 -3.85
C GLU A 219 18.22 7.31 -3.19
N ASP A 220 18.56 7.91 -2.03
CA ASP A 220 17.61 8.66 -1.20
C ASP A 220 16.99 9.85 -1.94
N GLU A 221 17.76 10.54 -2.79
CA GLU A 221 17.23 11.63 -3.60
C GLU A 221 16.18 11.16 -4.61
N ILE A 222 16.43 10.02 -5.25
CA ILE A 222 15.48 9.41 -6.19
C ILE A 222 14.24 8.93 -5.44
N LEU A 223 14.42 8.28 -4.29
CA LEU A 223 13.32 7.82 -3.45
C LEU A 223 12.42 8.97 -3.01
N LYS A 224 12.99 10.08 -2.53
CA LYS A 224 12.22 11.28 -2.13
C LYS A 224 11.37 11.82 -3.28
N LYS A 225 11.95 11.97 -4.46
CA LYS A 225 11.26 12.50 -5.64
C LYS A 225 10.17 11.54 -6.11
N LEU A 226 10.48 10.24 -6.18
CA LEU A 226 9.53 9.21 -6.57
C LEU A 226 8.36 9.15 -5.59
N HIS A 227 8.65 9.15 -4.28
CA HIS A 227 7.62 9.18 -3.25
C HIS A 227 6.69 10.39 -3.37
N ALA A 228 7.25 11.59 -3.57
CA ALA A 228 6.45 12.81 -3.74
C ALA A 228 5.48 12.69 -4.94
N ILE A 229 5.94 12.12 -6.06
CA ILE A 229 5.11 11.89 -7.24
C ILE A 229 4.02 10.85 -6.96
N LEU A 230 4.38 9.69 -6.40
CA LEU A 230 3.44 8.61 -6.14
C LEU A 230 2.42 8.98 -5.06
N ARG A 231 2.84 9.75 -4.04
CA ARG A 231 1.94 10.30 -3.03
C ARG A 231 0.91 11.26 -3.64
N SER A 232 1.34 12.17 -4.49
CA SER A 232 0.43 13.07 -5.21
C SER A 232 -0.50 12.31 -6.14
N TRP A 233 -0.01 11.23 -6.76
CA TRP A 233 -0.82 10.32 -7.55
C TRP A 233 -1.92 9.66 -6.72
N LEU A 234 -1.57 9.11 -5.55
CA LEU A 234 -2.53 8.50 -4.63
C LEU A 234 -3.57 9.49 -4.11
N ALA A 235 -3.14 10.72 -3.80
CA ALA A 235 -4.05 11.78 -3.36
C ALA A 235 -5.06 12.14 -4.46
N TYR A 236 -4.58 12.36 -5.68
CA TYR A 236 -5.41 12.81 -6.80
C TYR A 236 -6.37 11.74 -7.31
N HIS A 237 -5.87 10.52 -7.56
CA HIS A 237 -6.64 9.46 -8.20
C HIS A 237 -7.44 8.58 -7.23
N PHE A 238 -7.04 8.51 -5.95
CA PHE A 238 -7.68 7.65 -4.95
C PHE A 238 -8.21 8.41 -3.74
N GLY A 239 -7.98 9.73 -3.65
CA GLY A 239 -8.37 10.53 -2.48
C GLY A 239 -7.59 10.18 -1.21
N VAL A 240 -6.39 9.59 -1.33
CA VAL A 240 -5.53 9.25 -0.19
C VAL A 240 -4.64 10.46 0.13
N GLU A 241 -5.18 11.43 0.86
CA GLU A 241 -4.48 12.70 1.13
C GLU A 241 -3.40 12.57 2.19
N LYS A 242 -3.65 11.84 3.29
CA LYS A 242 -2.72 11.72 4.41
C LYS A 242 -2.84 10.34 5.07
N LEU A 243 -1.70 9.69 5.24
CA LEU A 243 -1.55 8.49 6.06
C LEU A 243 -0.92 8.86 7.41
N LYS A 244 -1.43 8.29 8.50
CA LYS A 244 -0.88 8.51 9.85
C LYS A 244 0.53 7.95 9.98
N SER A 245 0.79 6.86 9.28
CA SER A 245 2.08 6.17 9.23
C SER A 245 3.10 6.82 8.31
N GLU A 246 2.73 7.83 7.53
CA GLU A 246 3.63 8.48 6.56
C GLU A 246 4.85 9.13 7.23
N GLY A 247 4.65 9.76 8.39
CA GLY A 247 5.75 10.36 9.15
C GLY A 247 6.77 9.38 9.72
N PHE A 248 6.52 8.07 9.59
CA PHE A 248 7.44 7.03 10.04
C PHE A 248 8.44 6.61 8.96
N LEU A 249 8.13 6.84 7.68
CA LEU A 249 9.04 6.51 6.59
C LEU A 249 10.23 7.48 6.55
N ARG A 250 11.43 6.92 6.53
CA ARG A 250 12.67 7.70 6.53
C ARG A 250 13.19 7.88 5.10
N TYR A 251 12.64 8.83 4.39
CA TYR A 251 13.21 9.24 3.09
C TYR A 251 14.41 10.17 3.32
N GLY A 252 15.59 9.57 3.68
CA GLY A 252 16.85 10.33 3.84
C GLY A 252 16.75 11.39 4.95
N GLN A 253 16.29 11.05 6.13
CA GLN A 253 16.56 11.76 7.37
C GLN A 253 17.84 11.15 7.96
N ASP A 254 18.96 11.83 7.77
CA ASP A 254 20.17 11.73 8.59
C ASP A 254 20.05 12.71 9.76
#